data_fa067ed3ad0764764cac4f4b633075cb
#
_entry.id   fa067ed3ad0764764cac4f4b633075cb
#
_cell.length_a   1.000
_cell.length_b   1.000
_cell.length_c   1.000
_cell.angle_alpha   90.00
_cell.angle_beta   90.00
_cell.angle_gamma   90.00
#
_symmetry.space_group_name_H-M   'P 1'
#
loop_
_entity.id
_entity.type
_entity.pdbx_description
1 polymer ?
#
loop_
_entity_poly.entity_id
_entity_poly.type
_entity_poly.pdbx_seq_one_letter_code
_entity_poly.pdbx_strand_id
1 'polypeptide(L)'
;MQNIKNIKPKEIVPGITGYYAHGEKMTFGYVELLEGASIPMHHHSQEQMTYIIEGQLDMIIGGESCSLTSGMYQVIPSNTPHSAVAKTFCKLIDAFSPLREDYKPK
;
A
#
# COMPACT_ATOMS: atom_id res chain seq x y z
N MET A 1 -17.59 -5.72 15.85
CA MET A 1 -16.42 -6.03 15.01
C MET A 1 -16.72 -5.70 13.57
N GLN A 2 -15.70 -5.39 12.81
CA GLN A 2 -15.86 -4.91 11.44
C GLN A 2 -14.99 -5.76 10.50
N ASN A 3 -15.49 -5.96 9.28
CA ASN A 3 -14.74 -6.65 8.24
C ASN A 3 -14.21 -5.60 7.27
N ILE A 4 -12.92 -5.65 6.98
CA ILE A 4 -12.28 -4.64 6.13
C ILE A 4 -12.88 -4.62 4.71
N LYS A 5 -13.34 -5.78 4.22
CA LYS A 5 -13.96 -5.85 2.89
C LYS A 5 -15.35 -5.19 2.84
N ASN A 6 -15.92 -4.82 3.99
CA ASN A 6 -17.18 -4.07 4.04
C ASN A 6 -16.96 -2.55 3.95
N ILE A 7 -15.72 -2.11 4.00
CA ILE A 7 -15.37 -0.70 3.77
C ILE A 7 -15.49 -0.42 2.28
N LYS A 8 -16.00 0.76 1.92
CA LYS A 8 -16.05 1.16 0.52
C LYS A 8 -14.63 1.26 -0.02
N PRO A 9 -14.29 0.52 -1.08
CA PRO A 9 -12.94 0.55 -1.63
C PRO A 9 -12.64 1.87 -2.33
N LYS A 10 -11.35 2.19 -2.38
CA LYS A 10 -10.82 3.34 -3.10
C LYS A 10 -9.91 2.82 -4.22
N GLU A 11 -10.16 3.26 -5.44
CA GLU A 11 -9.22 3.01 -6.54
C GLU A 11 -8.12 4.06 -6.45
N ILE A 12 -6.90 3.62 -6.11
CA ILE A 12 -5.76 4.52 -5.92
C ILE A 12 -5.26 4.99 -7.28
N VAL A 13 -5.04 4.03 -8.17
CA VAL A 13 -4.73 4.22 -9.60
C VAL A 13 -5.38 3.05 -10.32
N PRO A 14 -5.50 3.08 -11.65
CA PRO A 14 -6.10 1.95 -12.36
C PRO A 14 -5.45 0.63 -12.00
N GLY A 15 -6.27 -0.35 -11.61
CA GLY A 15 -5.82 -1.68 -11.24
C GLY A 15 -5.41 -1.85 -9.77
N ILE A 16 -5.45 -0.80 -8.96
CA ILE A 16 -5.08 -0.87 -7.54
C ILE A 16 -6.24 -0.39 -6.69
N THR A 17 -6.80 -1.32 -5.90
CA THR A 17 -7.97 -1.07 -5.07
C THR A 17 -7.60 -1.30 -3.61
N GLY A 18 -7.82 -0.28 -2.79
CA GLY A 18 -7.53 -0.34 -1.36
C GLY A 18 -8.76 -0.20 -0.50
N TYR A 19 -8.77 -0.93 0.60
CA TYR A 19 -9.79 -0.88 1.65
C TYR A 19 -9.10 -0.36 2.91
N TYR A 20 -9.42 0.88 3.32
CA TYR A 20 -8.67 1.58 4.37
C TYR A 20 -9.48 1.77 5.62
N ALA A 21 -8.98 1.23 6.73
CA ALA A 21 -9.51 1.43 8.06
C ALA A 21 -8.67 2.48 8.78
N HIS A 22 -9.32 3.49 9.34
CA HIS A 22 -8.63 4.61 10.00
C HIS A 22 -8.86 4.54 11.49
N GLY A 23 -7.75 4.48 12.25
CA GLY A 23 -7.77 4.69 13.68
C GLY A 23 -7.56 6.16 13.99
N GLU A 24 -7.25 6.45 15.24
CA GLU A 24 -6.95 7.81 15.67
C GLU A 24 -5.57 8.26 15.18
N LYS A 25 -4.60 7.34 15.13
CA LYS A 25 -3.18 7.67 14.85
C LYS A 25 -2.61 6.89 13.68
N MET A 26 -3.38 6.02 13.05
CA MET A 26 -2.86 5.20 11.97
C MET A 26 -3.95 4.80 10.98
N THR A 27 -3.53 4.47 9.78
CA THR A 27 -4.38 3.89 8.74
C THR A 27 -3.86 2.50 8.40
N PHE A 28 -4.78 1.54 8.30
CA PHE A 28 -4.48 0.17 7.93
C PHE A 28 -5.21 -0.11 6.62
N GLY A 29 -4.48 -0.53 5.59
CA GLY A 29 -5.03 -0.80 4.28
C GLY A 29 -4.86 -2.25 3.88
N TYR A 30 -5.91 -2.82 3.30
CA TYR A 30 -5.84 -4.07 2.57
C TYR A 30 -5.97 -3.72 1.10
N VAL A 31 -4.97 -4.11 0.28
CA VAL A 31 -4.85 -3.62 -1.08
C VAL A 31 -4.72 -4.79 -2.05
N GLU A 32 -5.48 -4.71 -3.14
CA GLU A 32 -5.41 -5.66 -4.25
C GLU A 32 -4.88 -4.95 -5.49
N LEU A 33 -3.90 -5.57 -6.14
CA LEU A 33 -3.27 -5.01 -7.34
C LEU A 33 -3.37 -6.02 -8.47
N LEU A 34 -3.93 -5.58 -9.59
CA LEU A 34 -3.93 -6.41 -10.80
C LEU A 34 -2.51 -6.50 -11.37
N GLU A 35 -2.20 -7.61 -12.02
CA GLU A 35 -0.92 -7.80 -12.68
C GLU A 35 -0.64 -6.63 -13.62
N GLY A 36 0.56 -6.06 -13.54
CA GLY A 36 0.98 -4.93 -14.35
C GLY A 36 0.60 -3.56 -13.81
N ALA A 37 -0.26 -3.49 -12.79
CA ALA A 37 -0.61 -2.21 -12.19
C ALA A 37 0.60 -1.59 -11.51
N SER A 38 0.73 -0.27 -11.60
CA SER A 38 1.88 0.42 -11.05
C SER A 38 1.49 1.71 -10.33
N ILE A 39 2.24 2.02 -9.28
CA ILE A 39 2.16 3.29 -8.58
C ILE A 39 3.40 4.08 -8.96
N PRO A 40 3.24 5.28 -9.56
CA PRO A 40 4.39 6.10 -9.93
C PRO A 40 5.13 6.60 -8.70
N MET A 41 6.37 7.05 -8.90
CA MET A 41 7.20 7.58 -7.83
C MET A 41 6.48 8.72 -7.11
N HIS A 42 6.40 8.61 -5.79
CA HIS A 42 5.74 9.59 -4.93
C HIS A 42 6.33 9.50 -3.52
N HIS A 43 5.96 10.44 -2.68
CA HIS A 43 6.33 10.43 -1.27
C HIS A 43 5.20 11.03 -0.43
N HIS A 44 5.22 10.74 0.84
CA HIS A 44 4.25 11.27 1.82
C HIS A 44 4.90 11.32 3.21
N SER A 45 4.32 12.13 4.08
CA SER A 45 4.87 12.32 5.42
C SER A 45 4.72 11.11 6.34
N GLN A 46 3.75 10.26 6.06
CA GLN A 46 3.52 9.07 6.87
C GLN A 46 4.64 8.05 6.66
N GLU A 47 5.07 7.43 7.76
CA GLU A 47 5.81 6.18 7.68
C GLU A 47 4.87 5.10 7.17
N GLN A 48 5.36 4.21 6.32
CA GLN A 48 4.57 3.12 5.76
C GLN A 48 5.27 1.79 5.99
N MET A 49 4.48 0.75 6.29
CA MET A 49 4.97 -0.63 6.25
C MET A 49 4.09 -1.41 5.28
N THR A 50 4.73 -2.11 4.36
CA THR A 50 4.05 -2.92 3.35
C THR A 50 4.37 -4.39 3.61
N TYR A 51 3.32 -5.22 3.72
CA TYR A 51 3.45 -6.66 3.95
C TYR A 51 2.73 -7.41 2.82
N ILE A 52 3.43 -8.32 2.14
CA ILE A 52 2.87 -9.06 1.01
C ILE A 52 2.18 -10.33 1.49
N ILE A 53 0.89 -10.46 1.19
CA ILE A 53 0.12 -11.67 1.47
C ILE A 53 0.27 -12.64 0.30
N GLU A 54 0.17 -12.14 -0.92
CA GLU A 54 0.19 -12.96 -2.14
C GLU A 54 0.80 -12.18 -3.28
N GLY A 55 1.57 -12.86 -4.14
CA GLY A 55 2.11 -12.28 -5.36
C GLY A 55 3.51 -11.74 -5.21
N GLN A 56 3.95 -11.01 -6.24
CA GLN A 56 5.27 -10.38 -6.29
C GLN A 56 5.11 -8.91 -6.62
N LEU A 57 5.64 -8.07 -5.75
CA LEU A 57 5.64 -6.62 -5.90
C LEU A 57 7.07 -6.12 -6.00
N ASP A 58 7.41 -5.47 -7.09
CA ASP A 58 8.72 -4.83 -7.25
C ASP A 58 8.60 -3.37 -6.84
N MET A 59 9.49 -2.92 -5.97
CA MET A 59 9.49 -1.55 -5.48
C MET A 59 10.85 -0.89 -5.68
N ILE A 60 10.82 0.43 -5.81
CA ILE A 60 12.01 1.27 -5.71
C ILE A 60 11.76 2.18 -4.52
N ILE A 61 12.65 2.15 -3.53
CA ILE A 61 12.50 2.90 -2.29
C ILE A 61 13.79 3.65 -2.02
N GLY A 62 13.75 4.98 -2.03
CA GLY A 62 14.94 5.79 -1.83
C GLY A 62 16.04 5.47 -2.83
N GLY A 63 15.68 5.12 -4.06
CA GLY A 63 16.63 4.76 -5.11
C GLY A 63 17.07 3.30 -5.10
N GLU A 64 16.65 2.50 -4.14
CA GLU A 64 17.01 1.09 -4.06
C GLU A 64 15.88 0.19 -4.54
N SER A 65 16.18 -0.77 -5.40
CA SER A 65 15.21 -1.73 -5.92
C SER A 65 15.08 -2.92 -4.99
N CYS A 66 13.85 -3.39 -4.78
CA CYS A 66 13.60 -4.62 -4.05
C CYS A 66 12.42 -5.35 -4.67
N SER A 67 12.39 -6.67 -4.49
CA SER A 67 11.31 -7.52 -4.97
C SER A 67 10.74 -8.25 -3.77
N LEU A 68 9.46 -8.02 -3.49
CA LEU A 68 8.78 -8.56 -2.31
C LEU A 68 7.82 -9.66 -2.74
N THR A 69 7.90 -10.79 -2.06
CA THR A 69 6.98 -11.91 -2.25
C THR A 69 6.28 -12.25 -0.93
N SER A 70 5.37 -13.22 -0.96
CA SER A 70 4.54 -13.60 0.19
C SER A 70 5.36 -13.75 1.47
N GLY A 71 4.93 -13.09 2.53
CA GLY A 71 5.58 -13.11 3.84
C GLY A 71 6.64 -12.05 4.05
N MET A 72 7.02 -11.34 2.99
CA MET A 72 8.03 -10.27 3.10
C MET A 72 7.37 -8.94 3.43
N TYR A 73 8.10 -8.09 4.13
CA TYR A 73 7.67 -6.74 4.42
C TYR A 73 8.79 -5.74 4.16
N GLN A 74 8.41 -4.49 3.99
CA GLN A 74 9.34 -3.40 3.78
C GLN A 74 8.87 -2.17 4.54
N VAL A 75 9.80 -1.50 5.21
CA VAL A 75 9.54 -0.20 5.84
C VAL A 75 9.88 0.89 4.85
N ILE A 76 8.98 1.84 4.69
CA ILE A 76 9.18 3.03 3.85
C ILE A 76 9.19 4.23 4.80
N PRO A 77 10.37 4.82 5.07
CA PRO A 77 10.45 5.95 5.99
C PRO A 77 9.69 7.17 5.49
N SER A 78 9.33 8.05 6.41
CA SER A 78 8.67 9.32 6.11
C SER A 78 9.39 10.06 4.99
N ASN A 79 8.62 10.57 4.02
CA ASN A 79 9.10 11.40 2.91
C ASN A 79 10.11 10.73 1.97
N THR A 80 10.23 9.42 2.00
CA THR A 80 11.13 8.68 1.12
C THR A 80 10.43 8.41 -0.21
N PRO A 81 10.97 8.85 -1.35
CA PRO A 81 10.37 8.57 -2.65
C PRO A 81 10.31 7.06 -2.91
N HIS A 82 9.16 6.59 -3.38
CA HIS A 82 8.97 5.17 -3.67
C HIS A 82 7.95 4.96 -4.79
N SER A 83 8.10 3.82 -5.46
CA SER A 83 7.21 3.38 -6.52
C SER A 83 7.04 1.87 -6.44
N ALA A 84 6.04 1.33 -7.14
CA ALA A 84 5.76 -0.10 -7.11
C ALA A 84 5.17 -0.57 -8.44
N VAL A 85 5.48 -1.82 -8.80
CA VAL A 85 4.87 -2.50 -9.94
C VAL A 85 4.46 -3.90 -9.49
N ALA A 86 3.21 -4.26 -9.74
CA ALA A 86 2.73 -5.62 -9.48
C ALA A 86 3.16 -6.54 -10.63
N LYS A 87 4.11 -7.40 -10.37
CA LYS A 87 4.59 -8.36 -11.38
C LYS A 87 3.59 -9.48 -11.60
N THR A 88 2.79 -9.76 -10.60
CA THR A 88 1.64 -10.67 -10.64
C THR A 88 0.48 -9.96 -9.97
N PHE A 89 -0.69 -10.60 -9.97
CA PHE A 89 -1.74 -10.15 -9.05
C PHE A 89 -1.20 -10.18 -7.63
N CYS A 90 -1.44 -9.13 -6.86
CA CYS A 90 -0.94 -9.02 -5.48
C CYS A 90 -2.06 -8.71 -4.50
N LYS A 91 -1.89 -9.25 -3.30
CA LYS A 91 -2.64 -8.85 -2.10
C LYS A 91 -1.64 -8.43 -1.05
N LEU A 92 -1.84 -7.26 -0.48
CA LEU A 92 -0.90 -6.75 0.52
C LEU A 92 -1.62 -5.93 1.59
N ILE A 93 -0.89 -5.68 2.66
CA ILE A 93 -1.31 -4.79 3.72
C ILE A 93 -0.35 -3.61 3.75
N ASP A 94 -0.92 -2.40 3.79
CA ASP A 94 -0.18 -1.16 4.02
C ASP A 94 -0.62 -0.57 5.36
N ALA A 95 0.34 -0.29 6.22
CA ALA A 95 0.08 0.42 7.47
C ALA A 95 0.77 1.79 7.40
N PHE A 96 0.06 2.84 7.80
CA PHE A 96 0.55 4.22 7.77
C PHE A 96 0.43 4.86 9.14
N SER A 97 1.45 5.61 9.55
CA SER A 97 1.43 6.42 10.76
C SER A 97 2.14 7.74 10.51
N PRO A 98 1.51 8.89 10.80
CA PRO A 98 0.11 9.07 11.20
C PRO A 98 -0.86 8.65 10.11
N LEU A 99 -2.15 8.80 10.36
CA LEU A 99 -3.17 8.29 9.44
C LEU A 99 -3.18 9.06 8.11
N ARG A 100 -3.69 8.40 7.08
CA ARG A 100 -3.85 8.97 5.74
C ARG A 100 -5.17 9.71 5.65
N GLU A 101 -5.15 11.00 6.01
CA GLU A 101 -6.36 11.85 5.91
C GLU A 101 -6.89 11.89 4.48
N ASP A 102 -6.00 11.86 3.49
CA ASP A 102 -6.36 11.88 2.07
C ASP A 102 -7.07 10.62 1.59
N TYR A 103 -7.00 9.53 2.38
CA TYR A 103 -7.69 8.27 2.05
C TYR A 103 -9.05 8.14 2.75
N LYS A 104 -9.41 9.09 3.60
CA LYS A 104 -10.75 9.11 4.22
C LYS A 104 -11.80 9.50 3.20
N PRO A 105 -13.03 8.97 3.33
CA PRO A 105 -14.16 9.41 2.51
C PRO A 105 -14.39 10.90 2.70
N LYS A 106 -14.76 11.57 1.63
CA LYS A 106 -15.11 13.00 1.65
C LYS A 106 -16.59 13.18 1.99
#